data_1c1055c1cf9c178b8368069ba359d254
#
_entry.id   1c1055c1cf9c178b8368069ba359d254
#
_cell.length_a   1.000
_cell.length_b   1.000
_cell.length_c   1.000
_cell.angle_alpha   90.00
_cell.angle_beta   90.00
_cell.angle_gamma   90.00
#
_symmetry.space_group_name_H-M   'P 1'
#
loop_
_entity.id
_entity.type
_entity.pdbx_description
1 polymer ?
#
loop_
_entity_poly.entity_id
_entity_poly.type
_entity_poly.pdbx_seq_one_letter_code
_entity_poly.pdbx_strand_id
1 'polypeptide(L)'
;MPIPSAAHLKGGLIVSVQAPEGSPMRHPQVIAAMAEASLRNGAIGVRLESPEHIGAVRRRCPEALIIGLWKRSFPDSSVYITPGWKEVQAVWSAGADVVALDATARDRPDGRSLEALLKLAKTELGAPLMADVDSLENGLRAAELGCGWVGTTLYGYTEATSAAKPPGLSLLSPLREGLPSDVSLVCEGGIASPQIAREAMNCGADMVVVGTAITGVDLQVQAYIN
;
A
#
# COMPACT_ATOMS: atom_id res chain seq x y z
N MET A 1 -17.54 6.10 -5.76
CA MET A 1 -17.76 7.32 -4.93
C MET A 1 -16.49 8.14 -4.96
N PRO A 2 -16.54 9.47 -4.75
CA PRO A 2 -15.30 10.23 -4.59
C PRO A 2 -14.58 9.71 -3.34
N ILE A 3 -13.27 9.49 -3.44
CA ILE A 3 -12.42 9.16 -2.29
C ILE A 3 -12.61 10.26 -1.24
N PRO A 4 -12.81 9.92 0.05
CA PRO A 4 -12.86 10.92 1.10
C PRO A 4 -11.63 11.82 1.01
N SER A 5 -11.80 13.13 1.19
CA SER A 5 -10.66 14.04 1.14
C SER A 5 -9.61 13.62 2.18
N ALA A 6 -8.34 13.86 1.89
CA ALA A 6 -7.22 13.54 2.80
C ALA A 6 -7.46 14.02 4.25
N ALA A 7 -8.18 15.15 4.41
CA ALA A 7 -8.54 15.70 5.72
C ALA A 7 -9.42 14.76 6.57
N HIS A 8 -10.32 13.99 5.96
CA HIS A 8 -11.20 13.04 6.67
C HIS A 8 -10.51 11.70 7.00
N LEU A 9 -9.35 11.45 6.39
CA LEU A 9 -8.60 10.20 6.57
C LEU A 9 -7.44 10.36 7.58
N LYS A 10 -7.11 11.60 7.97
CA LYS A 10 -6.02 11.87 8.92
C LYS A 10 -6.23 11.19 10.27
N GLY A 11 -5.15 10.59 10.77
CA GLY A 11 -5.16 9.85 12.02
C GLY A 11 -5.71 8.42 11.89
N GLY A 12 -6.07 7.98 10.67
CA GLY A 12 -6.74 6.71 10.45
C GLY A 12 -5.81 5.52 10.33
N LEU A 13 -6.35 4.36 10.72
CA LEU A 13 -5.75 3.05 10.51
C LEU A 13 -6.32 2.40 9.26
N ILE A 14 -5.45 2.00 8.34
CA ILE A 14 -5.75 1.10 7.23
C ILE A 14 -5.20 -0.28 7.60
N VAL A 15 -6.00 -1.32 7.43
CA VAL A 15 -5.53 -2.69 7.68
C VAL A 15 -5.12 -3.36 6.37
N SER A 16 -3.86 -3.78 6.29
CA SER A 16 -3.37 -4.60 5.18
C SER A 16 -3.80 -6.03 5.40
N VAL A 17 -4.80 -6.49 4.63
CA VAL A 17 -5.36 -7.84 4.75
C VAL A 17 -4.77 -8.70 3.64
N GLN A 18 -3.68 -9.36 3.99
CA GLN A 18 -2.92 -10.21 3.07
C GLN A 18 -2.47 -11.49 3.81
N ALA A 19 -2.27 -12.56 3.06
CA ALA A 19 -1.72 -13.81 3.58
C ALA A 19 -0.71 -14.40 2.60
N PRO A 20 0.29 -15.16 3.09
CA PRO A 20 1.29 -15.82 2.24
C PRO A 20 0.64 -16.76 1.22
N GLU A 21 1.33 -17.03 0.14
CA GLU A 21 0.94 -18.06 -0.81
C GLU A 21 0.93 -19.43 -0.10
N GLY A 22 -0.10 -20.23 -0.37
CA GLY A 22 -0.30 -21.52 0.29
C GLY A 22 -0.95 -21.46 1.68
N SER A 23 -1.12 -20.28 2.28
CA SER A 23 -1.84 -20.14 3.55
C SER A 23 -3.36 -20.36 3.38
N PRO A 24 -4.02 -21.09 4.30
CA PRO A 24 -5.51 -21.15 4.32
C PRO A 24 -6.16 -19.77 4.54
N MET A 25 -5.43 -18.83 5.15
CA MET A 25 -5.88 -17.45 5.33
C MET A 25 -5.97 -16.66 4.01
N ARG A 26 -5.33 -17.14 2.93
CA ARG A 26 -5.35 -16.49 1.61
C ARG A 26 -6.66 -16.70 0.83
N HIS A 27 -7.55 -17.57 1.31
CA HIS A 27 -8.82 -17.79 0.63
C HIS A 27 -9.64 -16.48 0.55
N PRO A 28 -10.22 -16.10 -0.61
CA PRO A 28 -10.89 -14.80 -0.81
C PRO A 28 -11.99 -14.50 0.21
N GLN A 29 -12.74 -15.52 0.66
CA GLN A 29 -13.79 -15.34 1.66
C GLN A 29 -13.21 -15.07 3.06
N VAL A 30 -12.04 -15.62 3.38
CA VAL A 30 -11.33 -15.37 4.64
C VAL A 30 -10.79 -13.95 4.62
N ILE A 31 -10.13 -13.54 3.54
CA ILE A 31 -9.67 -12.15 3.33
C ILE A 31 -10.84 -11.17 3.48
N ALA A 32 -11.98 -11.45 2.85
CA ALA A 32 -13.15 -10.59 2.93
C ALA A 32 -13.74 -10.53 4.36
N ALA A 33 -13.71 -11.63 5.10
CA ALA A 33 -14.16 -11.66 6.50
C ALA A 33 -13.22 -10.85 7.42
N MET A 34 -11.90 -10.97 7.24
CA MET A 34 -10.92 -10.17 7.99
C MET A 34 -11.04 -8.67 7.67
N ALA A 35 -11.25 -8.32 6.40
CA ALA A 35 -11.48 -6.95 5.96
C ALA A 35 -12.74 -6.36 6.62
N GLU A 36 -13.86 -7.07 6.58
CA GLU A 36 -15.11 -6.64 7.23
C GLU A 36 -14.91 -6.47 8.74
N ALA A 37 -14.25 -7.42 9.41
CA ALA A 37 -13.97 -7.33 10.84
C ALA A 37 -13.13 -6.09 11.15
N SER A 38 -12.12 -5.78 10.34
CA SER A 38 -11.28 -4.60 10.50
C SER A 38 -12.09 -3.30 10.37
N LEU A 39 -12.91 -3.20 9.33
CA LEU A 39 -13.76 -2.03 9.07
C LEU A 39 -14.81 -1.81 10.17
N ARG A 40 -15.46 -2.87 10.64
CA ARG A 40 -16.44 -2.80 11.74
C ARG A 40 -15.83 -2.35 13.07
N ASN A 41 -14.52 -2.52 13.24
CA ASN A 41 -13.78 -2.11 14.44
C ASN A 41 -13.01 -0.80 14.28
N GLY A 42 -13.35 0.01 13.25
CA GLY A 42 -12.87 1.38 13.12
C GLY A 42 -11.68 1.59 12.19
N ALA A 43 -11.25 0.57 11.43
CA ALA A 43 -10.35 0.81 10.32
C ALA A 43 -11.03 1.67 9.26
N ILE A 44 -10.35 2.71 8.77
CA ILE A 44 -10.90 3.64 7.78
C ILE A 44 -10.84 3.08 6.34
N GLY A 45 -10.09 2.00 6.15
CA GLY A 45 -9.93 1.33 4.87
C GLY A 45 -9.13 0.05 5.01
N VAL A 46 -8.99 -0.66 3.90
CA VAL A 46 -8.18 -1.87 3.81
C VAL A 46 -7.24 -1.82 2.61
N ARG A 47 -6.08 -2.47 2.76
CA ARG A 47 -5.12 -2.66 1.69
C ARG A 47 -5.08 -4.12 1.30
N LEU A 48 -5.29 -4.42 0.01
CA LEU A 48 -5.53 -5.77 -0.49
C LEU A 48 -4.59 -6.11 -1.65
N GLU A 49 -4.13 -7.35 -1.65
CA GLU A 49 -3.30 -7.90 -2.70
C GLU A 49 -4.14 -8.83 -3.57
N SER A 50 -4.05 -8.65 -4.88
CA SER A 50 -4.70 -9.36 -5.96
C SER A 50 -6.12 -8.90 -6.34
N PRO A 51 -6.46 -8.95 -7.65
CA PRO A 51 -7.81 -8.64 -8.13
C PRO A 51 -8.89 -9.52 -7.52
N GLU A 52 -8.58 -10.79 -7.23
CA GLU A 52 -9.53 -11.73 -6.65
C GLU A 52 -9.96 -11.31 -5.24
N HIS A 53 -8.98 -10.93 -4.39
CA HIS A 53 -9.25 -10.47 -3.02
C HIS A 53 -9.99 -9.13 -3.02
N ILE A 54 -9.56 -8.20 -3.88
CA ILE A 54 -10.23 -6.90 -4.06
C ILE A 54 -11.69 -7.10 -4.42
N GLY A 55 -11.99 -7.93 -5.42
CA GLY A 55 -13.35 -8.23 -5.83
C GLY A 55 -14.19 -8.92 -4.75
N ALA A 56 -13.59 -9.82 -3.96
CA ALA A 56 -14.28 -10.47 -2.84
C ALA A 56 -14.65 -9.48 -1.73
N VAL A 57 -13.72 -8.57 -1.38
CA VAL A 57 -13.97 -7.53 -0.37
C VAL A 57 -14.97 -6.49 -0.89
N ARG A 58 -14.85 -6.05 -2.14
CA ARG A 58 -15.79 -5.09 -2.73
C ARG A 58 -17.25 -5.61 -2.73
N ARG A 59 -17.45 -6.90 -3.04
CA ARG A 59 -18.79 -7.51 -2.96
C ARG A 59 -19.33 -7.59 -1.52
N ARG A 60 -18.45 -7.84 -0.54
CA ARG A 60 -18.84 -7.99 0.88
C ARG A 60 -19.01 -6.65 1.59
N CYS A 61 -18.16 -5.68 1.26
CA CYS A 61 -18.10 -4.36 1.86
C CYS A 61 -18.12 -3.29 0.73
N PRO A 62 -19.29 -3.01 0.11
CA PRO A 62 -19.37 -2.15 -1.07
C PRO A 62 -18.84 -0.74 -0.86
N GLU A 63 -18.94 -0.21 0.37
CA GLU A 63 -18.55 1.17 0.73
C GLU A 63 -17.12 1.28 1.28
N ALA A 64 -16.39 0.16 1.37
CA ALA A 64 -15.04 0.16 1.91
C ALA A 64 -14.08 0.99 1.06
N LEU A 65 -13.20 1.78 1.69
CA LEU A 65 -12.01 2.32 1.04
C LEU A 65 -11.01 1.17 0.81
N ILE A 66 -10.71 0.88 -0.45
CA ILE A 66 -9.80 -0.19 -0.85
C ILE A 66 -8.58 0.37 -1.55
N ILE A 67 -7.41 0.24 -0.92
CA ILE A 67 -6.12 0.38 -1.59
C ILE A 67 -5.78 -0.99 -2.17
N GLY A 68 -5.76 -1.10 -3.50
CA GLY A 68 -5.50 -2.34 -4.19
C GLY A 68 -4.09 -2.39 -4.76
N LEU A 69 -3.50 -3.56 -4.75
CA LEU A 69 -2.25 -3.88 -5.43
C LEU A 69 -2.27 -5.30 -5.98
N TRP A 70 -1.31 -5.64 -6.84
CA TRP A 70 -1.11 -7.02 -7.27
C TRP A 70 0.38 -7.37 -7.25
N LYS A 71 0.77 -8.29 -6.36
CA LYS A 71 2.15 -8.78 -6.31
C LYS A 71 2.39 -9.80 -7.41
N ARG A 72 3.36 -9.51 -8.27
CA ARG A 72 3.79 -10.37 -9.37
C ARG A 72 5.30 -10.33 -9.47
N SER A 73 5.93 -11.49 -9.40
CA SER A 73 7.38 -11.61 -9.57
C SER A 73 7.73 -11.98 -11.01
N PHE A 74 8.80 -11.38 -11.52
CA PHE A 74 9.33 -11.62 -12.86
C PHE A 74 10.83 -11.91 -12.76
N PRO A 75 11.38 -12.84 -13.56
CA PRO A 75 12.79 -13.23 -13.44
C PRO A 75 13.78 -12.07 -13.58
N ASP A 76 13.45 -11.11 -14.46
CA ASP A 76 14.34 -10.02 -14.85
C ASP A 76 13.98 -8.67 -14.22
N SER A 77 13.15 -8.67 -13.15
CA SER A 77 12.78 -7.44 -12.47
C SER A 77 12.58 -7.65 -10.98
N SER A 78 13.14 -6.77 -10.18
CA SER A 78 12.92 -6.73 -8.72
C SER A 78 11.66 -5.94 -8.31
N VAL A 79 10.98 -5.31 -9.27
CA VAL A 79 9.70 -4.63 -9.06
C VAL A 79 8.59 -5.68 -9.03
N TYR A 80 7.88 -5.77 -7.91
CA TYR A 80 6.86 -6.80 -7.70
C TYR A 80 5.49 -6.27 -7.27
N ILE A 81 5.39 -5.03 -6.78
CA ILE A 81 4.11 -4.42 -6.40
C ILE A 81 3.49 -3.72 -7.62
N THR A 82 2.45 -4.29 -8.17
CA THR A 82 1.72 -3.77 -9.35
C THR A 82 2.71 -3.33 -10.44
N PRO A 83 3.53 -4.28 -10.95
CA PRO A 83 4.76 -3.95 -11.66
C PRO A 83 4.57 -3.36 -13.05
N GLY A 84 3.38 -3.49 -13.65
CA GLY A 84 3.15 -3.04 -15.02
C GLY A 84 1.71 -2.63 -15.29
N TRP A 85 1.45 -2.23 -16.52
CA TRP A 85 0.15 -1.73 -16.95
C TRP A 85 -0.99 -2.75 -16.79
N LYS A 86 -0.72 -4.01 -17.09
CA LYS A 86 -1.70 -5.10 -16.96
C LYS A 86 -2.18 -5.26 -15.52
N GLU A 87 -1.26 -5.14 -14.57
CA GLU A 87 -1.56 -5.26 -13.16
C GLU A 87 -2.35 -4.05 -12.66
N VAL A 88 -2.01 -2.83 -13.10
CA VAL A 88 -2.78 -1.61 -12.80
C VAL A 88 -4.23 -1.74 -13.27
N GLN A 89 -4.44 -2.15 -14.53
CA GLN A 89 -5.78 -2.35 -15.09
C GLN A 89 -6.58 -3.38 -14.31
N ALA A 90 -5.97 -4.51 -13.98
CA ALA A 90 -6.63 -5.61 -13.27
C ALA A 90 -7.06 -5.19 -11.84
N VAL A 91 -6.19 -4.50 -11.12
CA VAL A 91 -6.46 -3.97 -9.77
C VAL A 91 -7.60 -2.96 -9.80
N TRP A 92 -7.55 -2.01 -10.72
CA TRP A 92 -8.60 -1.00 -10.89
C TRP A 92 -9.94 -1.62 -11.25
N SER A 93 -9.96 -2.52 -12.25
CA SER A 93 -11.18 -3.20 -12.70
C SER A 93 -11.80 -4.11 -11.64
N ALA A 94 -11.02 -4.59 -10.67
CA ALA A 94 -11.51 -5.38 -9.54
C ALA A 94 -12.24 -4.54 -8.48
N GLY A 95 -12.17 -3.22 -8.56
CA GLY A 95 -12.90 -2.29 -7.68
C GLY A 95 -12.04 -1.66 -6.58
N ALA A 96 -10.73 -1.51 -6.78
CA ALA A 96 -9.91 -0.67 -5.92
C ALA A 96 -10.30 0.81 -6.08
N ASP A 97 -10.24 1.59 -4.99
CA ASP A 97 -10.43 3.04 -5.01
C ASP A 97 -9.10 3.77 -5.24
N VAL A 98 -8.00 3.16 -4.78
CA VAL A 98 -6.63 3.64 -4.97
C VAL A 98 -5.79 2.46 -5.46
N VAL A 99 -5.00 2.66 -6.51
CA VAL A 99 -4.07 1.65 -7.00
C VAL A 99 -2.68 1.93 -6.43
N ALA A 100 -2.17 1.02 -5.59
CA ALA A 100 -0.82 1.09 -5.06
C ALA A 100 0.16 0.37 -6.01
N LEU A 101 1.30 0.99 -6.26
CA LEU A 101 2.34 0.46 -7.12
C LEU A 101 3.74 0.84 -6.63
N ASP A 102 4.71 0.04 -6.99
CA ASP A 102 6.12 0.34 -6.78
C ASP A 102 6.49 1.63 -7.53
N ALA A 103 6.94 2.64 -6.80
CA ALA A 103 7.34 3.93 -7.37
C ALA A 103 8.83 4.22 -7.19
N THR A 104 9.64 3.18 -7.06
CA THR A 104 11.11 3.29 -7.06
C THR A 104 11.66 3.48 -8.47
N ALA A 105 12.95 3.82 -8.55
CA ALA A 105 13.64 3.99 -9.83
C ALA A 105 14.04 2.67 -10.53
N ARG A 106 13.64 1.51 -9.96
CA ARG A 106 13.96 0.18 -10.50
C ARG A 106 13.25 -0.10 -11.83
N ASP A 107 13.90 -0.88 -12.69
CA ASP A 107 13.36 -1.25 -14.00
C ASP A 107 12.13 -2.17 -13.86
N ARG A 108 11.10 -1.88 -14.65
CA ARG A 108 9.85 -2.63 -14.67
C ARG A 108 9.90 -3.76 -15.70
N PRO A 109 9.20 -4.87 -15.44
CA PRO A 109 9.26 -6.04 -16.33
C PRO A 109 8.69 -5.80 -17.72
N ASP A 110 7.83 -4.79 -17.88
CA ASP A 110 7.24 -4.43 -19.17
C ASP A 110 8.03 -3.33 -19.92
N GLY A 111 9.20 -2.93 -19.39
CA GLY A 111 10.08 -1.92 -19.97
C GLY A 111 9.57 -0.48 -19.89
N ARG A 112 8.41 -0.24 -19.27
CA ARG A 112 7.88 1.13 -19.09
C ARG A 112 8.60 1.87 -17.99
N SER A 113 8.81 3.17 -18.18
CA SER A 113 9.18 4.04 -17.07
C SER A 113 8.01 4.24 -16.10
N LEU A 114 8.32 4.60 -14.84
CA LEU A 114 7.30 4.97 -13.85
C LEU A 114 6.39 6.09 -14.40
N GLU A 115 6.96 7.13 -14.97
CA GLU A 115 6.22 8.26 -15.55
C GLU A 115 5.21 7.82 -16.61
N ALA A 116 5.62 6.96 -17.55
CA ALA A 116 4.75 6.44 -18.60
C ALA A 116 3.59 5.61 -18.00
N LEU A 117 3.86 4.79 -16.96
CA LEU A 117 2.85 4.00 -16.28
C LEU A 117 1.84 4.87 -15.53
N LEU A 118 2.31 5.85 -14.76
CA LEU A 118 1.45 6.78 -14.01
C LEU A 118 0.59 7.62 -14.95
N LYS A 119 1.18 8.10 -16.06
CA LYS A 119 0.43 8.84 -17.09
C LYS A 119 -0.71 8.01 -17.66
N LEU A 120 -0.46 6.76 -18.05
CA LEU A 120 -1.49 5.84 -18.55
C LEU A 120 -2.59 5.61 -17.51
N ALA A 121 -2.22 5.33 -16.25
CA ALA A 121 -3.20 5.10 -15.19
C ALA A 121 -4.13 6.29 -14.98
N LYS A 122 -3.60 7.51 -15.10
CA LYS A 122 -4.40 8.74 -15.00
C LYS A 122 -5.27 8.99 -16.23
N THR A 123 -4.69 8.87 -17.45
CA THR A 123 -5.41 9.23 -18.69
C THR A 123 -6.45 8.20 -19.11
N GLU A 124 -6.15 6.90 -18.95
CA GLU A 124 -7.02 5.81 -19.41
C GLU A 124 -8.02 5.36 -18.36
N LEU A 125 -7.67 5.47 -17.07
CA LEU A 125 -8.50 4.93 -15.99
C LEU A 125 -9.03 6.02 -15.03
N GLY A 126 -8.39 7.18 -14.99
CA GLY A 126 -8.67 8.19 -13.95
C GLY A 126 -8.36 7.67 -12.54
N ALA A 127 -7.52 6.63 -12.43
CA ALA A 127 -7.26 5.94 -11.17
C ALA A 127 -6.43 6.80 -10.21
N PRO A 128 -6.89 7.02 -8.98
CA PRO A 128 -6.04 7.55 -7.91
C PRO A 128 -4.90 6.59 -7.60
N LEU A 129 -3.70 7.14 -7.37
CA LEU A 129 -2.48 6.35 -7.26
C LEU A 129 -1.79 6.56 -5.93
N MET A 130 -1.32 5.45 -5.33
CA MET A 130 -0.44 5.42 -4.18
C MET A 130 0.94 4.92 -4.63
N ALA A 131 1.96 5.72 -4.34
CA ALA A 131 3.35 5.39 -4.60
C ALA A 131 3.95 4.64 -3.41
N ASP A 132 4.31 3.38 -3.57
CA ASP A 132 5.12 2.64 -2.60
C ASP A 132 6.59 2.98 -2.84
N VAL A 133 7.22 3.65 -1.87
CA VAL A 133 8.58 4.17 -1.99
C VAL A 133 9.50 3.65 -0.89
N ASP A 134 10.80 3.71 -1.16
CA ASP A 134 11.87 3.31 -0.26
C ASP A 134 12.77 4.48 0.19
N SER A 135 12.63 5.66 -0.46
CA SER A 135 13.49 6.83 -0.22
C SER A 135 12.72 8.13 -0.33
N LEU A 136 13.31 9.21 0.22
CA LEU A 136 12.79 10.57 0.10
C LEU A 136 12.68 10.99 -1.37
N GLU A 137 13.74 10.75 -2.16
CA GLU A 137 13.82 11.14 -3.57
C GLU A 137 12.66 10.50 -4.38
N ASN A 138 12.45 9.18 -4.22
CA ASN A 138 11.39 8.48 -4.90
C ASN A 138 10.00 8.97 -4.47
N GLY A 139 9.82 9.35 -3.20
CA GLY A 139 8.58 9.92 -2.69
C GLY A 139 8.24 11.27 -3.31
N LEU A 140 9.20 12.20 -3.33
CA LEU A 140 9.02 13.52 -3.92
C LEU A 140 8.75 13.42 -5.43
N ARG A 141 9.54 12.61 -6.14
CA ARG A 141 9.36 12.38 -7.58
C ARG A 141 7.97 11.80 -7.88
N ALA A 142 7.49 10.84 -7.10
CA ALA A 142 6.17 10.25 -7.32
C ALA A 142 5.04 11.29 -7.14
N ALA A 143 5.16 12.18 -6.16
CA ALA A 143 4.22 13.28 -5.97
C ALA A 143 4.24 14.27 -7.14
N GLU A 144 5.42 14.66 -7.63
CA GLU A 144 5.59 15.50 -8.84
C GLU A 144 4.92 14.87 -10.08
N LEU A 145 5.02 13.54 -10.21
CA LEU A 145 4.36 12.78 -11.27
C LEU A 145 2.85 12.62 -11.01
N GLY A 146 2.37 13.11 -9.87
CA GLY A 146 0.96 13.26 -9.51
C GLY A 146 0.35 12.06 -8.81
N CYS A 147 1.13 11.27 -8.08
CA CYS A 147 0.57 10.36 -7.07
C CYS A 147 -0.02 11.19 -5.93
N GLY A 148 -1.28 10.96 -5.60
CA GLY A 148 -1.96 11.62 -4.49
C GLY A 148 -1.64 11.00 -3.12
N TRP A 149 -1.00 9.84 -3.11
CA TRP A 149 -0.61 9.11 -1.89
C TRP A 149 0.83 8.64 -2.01
N VAL A 150 1.60 8.78 -0.93
CA VAL A 150 3.00 8.31 -0.83
C VAL A 150 3.13 7.46 0.42
N GLY A 151 3.58 6.20 0.26
CA GLY A 151 3.73 5.24 1.34
C GLY A 151 5.18 4.76 1.49
N THR A 152 5.68 4.67 2.72
CA THR A 152 7.05 4.19 3.04
C THR A 152 7.21 2.67 2.91
N THR A 153 6.32 2.02 2.18
CA THR A 153 6.12 0.57 2.08
C THR A 153 7.40 -0.21 1.77
N LEU A 154 8.26 0.33 0.93
CA LEU A 154 9.47 -0.34 0.42
C LEU A 154 10.75 0.01 1.20
N TYR A 155 10.68 0.86 2.21
CA TYR A 155 11.84 1.19 3.05
C TYR A 155 12.35 -0.05 3.80
N GLY A 156 13.61 -0.40 3.57
CA GLY A 156 14.22 -1.62 4.10
C GLY A 156 13.95 -2.90 3.29
N TYR A 157 13.15 -2.81 2.20
CA TYR A 157 12.78 -3.96 1.36
C TYR A 157 13.34 -3.90 -0.07
N THR A 158 14.14 -2.91 -0.38
CA THR A 158 14.89 -2.80 -1.65
C THR A 158 16.38 -2.97 -1.41
N GLU A 159 17.14 -3.28 -2.47
CA GLU A 159 18.59 -3.35 -2.37
C GLU A 159 19.19 -2.04 -1.85
N ALA A 160 18.69 -0.90 -2.37
CA ALA A 160 19.14 0.44 -2.00
C ALA A 160 18.95 0.77 -0.50
N THR A 161 18.00 0.13 0.16
CA THR A 161 17.67 0.38 1.58
C THR A 161 17.77 -0.86 2.45
N SER A 162 18.42 -1.92 1.99
CA SER A 162 18.54 -3.22 2.68
C SER A 162 19.19 -3.16 4.07
N ALA A 163 20.03 -2.15 4.32
CA ALA A 163 20.62 -1.91 5.64
C ALA A 163 19.68 -1.21 6.63
N ALA A 164 18.56 -0.67 6.15
CA ALA A 164 17.58 0.05 6.98
C ALA A 164 16.58 -0.94 7.60
N LYS A 165 16.05 -0.57 8.78
CA LYS A 165 15.04 -1.38 9.47
C LYS A 165 13.67 -0.70 9.37
N PRO A 166 12.65 -1.39 8.84
CA PRO A 166 11.27 -0.90 8.89
C PRO A 166 10.77 -0.76 10.35
N PRO A 167 9.80 0.13 10.60
CA PRO A 167 9.18 1.06 9.67
C PRO A 167 10.07 2.27 9.32
N GLY A 168 9.78 2.90 8.18
CA GLY A 168 10.50 4.05 7.67
C GLY A 168 10.22 5.36 8.43
N LEU A 169 10.27 5.36 9.76
CA LEU A 169 9.97 6.55 10.59
C LEU A 169 10.87 7.74 10.25
N SER A 170 12.13 7.48 9.95
CA SER A 170 13.11 8.51 9.57
C SER A 170 12.79 9.22 8.25
N LEU A 171 11.98 8.60 7.37
CA LEU A 171 11.55 9.21 6.13
C LEU A 171 10.35 10.16 6.30
N LEU A 172 9.56 10.00 7.36
CA LEU A 172 8.25 10.67 7.46
C LEU A 172 8.37 12.19 7.55
N SER A 173 9.20 12.72 8.47
CA SER A 173 9.35 14.17 8.61
C SER A 173 9.92 14.83 7.33
N PRO A 174 11.01 14.32 6.72
CA PRO A 174 11.50 14.86 5.45
C PRO A 174 10.47 14.76 4.30
N LEU A 175 9.72 13.65 4.21
CA LEU A 175 8.66 13.52 3.22
C LEU A 175 7.55 14.54 3.49
N ARG A 176 7.10 14.70 4.76
CA ARG A 176 6.04 15.66 5.07
C ARG A 176 6.42 17.10 4.76
N GLU A 177 7.69 17.47 5.00
CA GLU A 177 8.22 18.80 4.68
C GLU A 177 8.30 19.06 3.17
N GLY A 178 8.64 18.03 2.39
CA GLY A 178 8.82 18.17 0.94
C GLY A 178 7.56 17.89 0.09
N LEU A 179 6.57 17.17 0.61
CA LEU A 179 5.36 16.84 -0.12
C LEU A 179 4.33 17.97 -0.10
N PRO A 180 3.60 18.22 -1.20
CA PRO A 180 2.43 19.09 -1.21
C PRO A 180 1.42 18.68 -0.12
N SER A 181 0.68 19.67 0.40
CA SER A 181 -0.27 19.47 1.51
C SER A 181 -1.49 18.63 1.15
N ASP A 182 -1.78 18.47 -0.13
CA ASP A 182 -2.85 17.64 -0.69
C ASP A 182 -2.40 16.19 -0.97
N VAL A 183 -1.11 15.89 -0.86
CA VAL A 183 -0.57 14.53 -0.95
C VAL A 183 -0.62 13.87 0.42
N SER A 184 -1.31 12.73 0.51
CA SER A 184 -1.40 11.92 1.72
C SER A 184 -0.10 11.14 1.97
N LEU A 185 0.48 11.29 3.15
CA LEU A 185 1.65 10.53 3.59
C LEU A 185 1.24 9.34 4.46
N VAL A 186 1.63 8.15 4.04
CA VAL A 186 1.25 6.89 4.69
C VAL A 186 2.51 6.19 5.23
N CYS A 187 2.51 5.85 6.52
CA CYS A 187 3.54 4.96 7.05
C CYS A 187 3.09 3.51 6.89
N GLU A 188 3.86 2.73 6.16
CA GLU A 188 3.63 1.29 5.96
C GLU A 188 4.95 0.53 6.01
N GLY A 189 4.86 -0.75 6.36
CA GLY A 189 6.00 -1.66 6.47
C GLY A 189 6.55 -1.72 7.90
N GLY A 190 6.50 -2.90 8.54
CA GLY A 190 7.13 -3.14 9.84
C GLY A 190 6.44 -2.50 11.06
N ILE A 191 5.22 -1.98 10.97
CA ILE A 191 4.49 -1.46 12.13
C ILE A 191 3.99 -2.65 12.97
N ALA A 192 4.71 -2.93 14.06
CA ALA A 192 4.51 -4.11 14.88
C ALA A 192 3.65 -3.86 16.14
N SER A 193 3.35 -2.62 16.48
CA SER A 193 2.58 -2.28 17.69
C SER A 193 1.80 -0.97 17.54
N PRO A 194 0.74 -0.78 18.38
CA PRO A 194 0.03 0.49 18.44
C PRO A 194 0.91 1.68 18.85
N GLN A 195 1.98 1.44 19.58
CA GLN A 195 2.93 2.48 19.96
C GLN A 195 3.71 2.99 18.76
N ILE A 196 4.23 2.08 17.92
CA ILE A 196 4.93 2.44 16.68
C ILE A 196 3.99 3.16 15.70
N ALA A 197 2.71 2.74 15.64
CA ALA A 197 1.70 3.43 14.84
C ALA A 197 1.50 4.88 15.28
N ARG A 198 1.42 5.14 16.59
CA ARG A 198 1.34 6.52 17.15
C ARG A 198 2.60 7.32 16.86
N GLU A 199 3.77 6.70 16.96
CA GLU A 199 5.05 7.34 16.65
C GLU A 199 5.11 7.78 15.18
N ALA A 200 4.66 6.91 14.24
CA ALA A 200 4.57 7.26 12.84
C ALA A 200 3.68 8.49 12.60
N MET A 201 2.52 8.58 13.27
CA MET A 201 1.65 9.76 13.20
C MET A 201 2.35 11.02 13.74
N ASN A 202 3.07 10.91 14.85
CA ASN A 202 3.83 12.04 15.43
C ASN A 202 4.99 12.48 14.53
N CYS A 203 5.55 11.58 13.72
CA CYS A 203 6.57 11.89 12.72
C CYS A 203 6.02 12.50 11.43
N GLY A 204 4.69 12.72 11.33
CA GLY A 204 4.08 13.42 10.20
C GLY A 204 3.31 12.55 9.21
N ALA A 205 3.12 11.25 9.49
CA ALA A 205 2.21 10.44 8.67
C ALA A 205 0.76 10.92 8.85
N ASP A 206 0.01 10.97 7.75
CA ASP A 206 -1.44 11.24 7.80
C ASP A 206 -2.21 9.98 8.20
N MET A 207 -1.70 8.80 7.84
CA MET A 207 -2.30 7.48 8.09
C MET A 207 -1.22 6.43 8.30
N VAL A 208 -1.62 5.30 8.90
CA VAL A 208 -0.77 4.10 8.99
C VAL A 208 -1.44 2.91 8.34
N VAL A 209 -0.61 2.04 7.73
CA VAL A 209 -1.04 0.73 7.22
C VAL A 209 -0.40 -0.36 8.06
N VAL A 210 -1.22 -1.18 8.71
CA VAL A 210 -0.75 -2.29 9.55
C VAL A 210 -1.21 -3.61 8.96
N GLY A 211 -0.25 -4.50 8.69
CA GLY A 211 -0.50 -5.85 8.12
C GLY A 211 -0.26 -6.95 9.14
N THR A 212 0.94 -7.50 9.17
CA THR A 212 1.31 -8.71 9.95
C THR A 212 0.87 -8.68 11.40
N ALA A 213 0.97 -7.53 12.07
CA ALA A 213 0.59 -7.41 13.48
C ALA A 213 -0.92 -7.62 13.73
N ILE A 214 -1.77 -7.47 12.71
CA ILE A 214 -3.23 -7.63 12.82
C ILE A 214 -3.73 -8.89 12.08
N THR A 215 -3.24 -9.14 10.87
CA THR A 215 -3.80 -10.16 9.96
C THR A 215 -2.84 -11.30 9.64
N GLY A 216 -1.57 -11.20 10.05
CA GLY A 216 -0.51 -12.12 9.68
C GLY A 216 -0.45 -13.37 10.56
N VAL A 217 -1.51 -14.17 10.65
CA VAL A 217 -1.60 -15.36 11.51
C VAL A 217 -0.39 -16.28 11.34
N ASP A 218 -0.01 -16.60 10.10
CA ASP A 218 1.13 -17.48 9.81
C ASP A 218 2.44 -16.96 10.43
N LEU A 219 2.75 -15.68 10.21
CA LEU A 219 3.99 -15.05 10.68
C LEU A 219 3.97 -14.82 12.20
N GLN A 220 2.79 -14.49 12.75
CA GLN A 220 2.63 -14.32 14.20
C GLN A 220 2.88 -15.65 14.92
N VAL A 221 2.27 -16.75 14.48
CA VAL A 221 2.50 -18.06 15.08
C VAL A 221 3.96 -18.45 15.01
N GLN A 222 4.62 -18.25 13.86
CA GLN A 222 6.05 -18.53 13.71
C GLN A 222 6.91 -17.73 14.70
N ALA A 223 6.58 -16.47 14.96
CA ALA A 223 7.31 -15.63 15.90
C ALA A 223 7.22 -16.11 17.38
N TYR A 224 6.18 -16.88 17.72
CA TYR A 224 6.04 -17.48 19.06
C TYR A 224 6.72 -18.85 19.21
N ILE A 225 7.05 -19.50 18.09
CA ILE A 225 7.69 -20.82 18.09
C ILE A 225 9.22 -20.71 18.05
N ASN A 226 9.77 -19.67 17.41
CA ASN A 226 11.20 -19.39 17.29
C ASN A 226 11.70 -18.50 18.42
#